data_48d37d9bde9bdec22048aa9fac2c5a73
#
_entry.id   48d37d9bde9bdec22048aa9fac2c5a73
#
_cell.length_a   1.000
_cell.length_b   1.000
_cell.length_c   1.000
_cell.angle_alpha   90.00
_cell.angle_beta   90.00
_cell.angle_gamma   90.00
#
_symmetry.space_group_name_H-M   'P 1'
#
loop_
_entity.id
_entity.type
_entity.pdbx_description
1 polymer ?
#
loop_
_entity_poly.entity_id
_entity_poly.type
_entity_poly.pdbx_seq_one_letter_code
_entity_poly.pdbx_strand_id
1 'polypeptide(L)'
;MPIQSSGAISLDDIHQEVGGTANSNCSINDADIRGLIDASDGANTSFNDWYGASNVTPRGLFLGGNGGSDSNVDVIDYVTIASAGNATDFGNLSNGRARTQKGEICSATRCLVAGGNGFEGGASNNANSDKEVDVVEYVEFSSTGNAVDFGNLSAHKEYMAGGSNATRGLTFGGYAGSEHINDNYNVIDYFTIASTGNATDFGDTLAAVRQSCGTAGTTRALVF
;
A
#
# COMPACT_ATOMS: atom_id res chain seq x y z
N MET A 1 -15.99 -2.14 -6.75
CA MET A 1 -14.78 -1.50 -7.34
C MET A 1 -14.92 0.00 -7.20
N PRO A 2 -13.83 0.74 -6.87
CA PRO A 2 -13.92 2.20 -6.84
C PRO A 2 -14.38 2.75 -8.19
N ILE A 3 -15.10 3.86 -8.15
CA ILE A 3 -15.45 4.56 -9.38
C ILE A 3 -14.18 5.01 -10.08
N GLN A 4 -14.12 4.85 -11.40
CA GLN A 4 -12.95 5.22 -12.21
C GLN A 4 -12.47 6.66 -11.92
N SER A 5 -11.17 6.88 -11.98
CA SER A 5 -10.54 8.19 -11.71
C SER A 5 -10.50 9.12 -12.93
N SER A 6 -10.89 8.63 -14.10
CA SER A 6 -10.91 9.39 -15.36
C SER A 6 -11.82 8.73 -16.39
N GLY A 7 -12.23 9.48 -17.41
CA GLY A 7 -13.17 9.00 -18.42
C GLY A 7 -14.61 9.39 -18.09
N ALA A 8 -15.57 8.82 -18.79
CA ALA A 8 -17.01 9.06 -18.51
C ALA A 8 -17.47 8.17 -17.36
N ILE A 9 -18.12 8.73 -16.36
CA ILE A 9 -18.84 8.01 -15.31
C ILE A 9 -20.33 8.26 -15.46
N SER A 10 -21.12 7.28 -15.10
CA SER A 10 -22.60 7.37 -15.11
C SER A 10 -23.14 7.29 -13.68
N LEU A 11 -24.39 7.67 -13.50
CA LEU A 11 -25.08 7.49 -12.23
C LEU A 11 -25.22 5.99 -11.89
N ASP A 12 -25.30 5.14 -12.90
CA ASP A 12 -25.35 3.68 -12.72
C ASP A 12 -23.99 3.12 -12.17
N ASP A 13 -22.85 3.67 -12.61
CA ASP A 13 -21.55 3.32 -12.06
C ASP A 13 -21.46 3.70 -10.57
N ILE A 14 -21.94 4.89 -10.21
CA ILE A 14 -21.98 5.37 -8.83
C ILE A 14 -22.90 4.48 -7.99
N HIS A 15 -24.09 4.15 -8.52
CA HIS A 15 -25.06 3.31 -7.84
C HIS A 15 -24.54 1.88 -7.59
N GLN A 16 -23.82 1.30 -8.55
CA GLN A 16 -23.21 -0.02 -8.37
C GLN A 16 -22.11 -0.01 -7.30
N GLU A 17 -21.35 1.09 -7.15
CA GLU A 17 -20.34 1.20 -6.10
C GLU A 17 -20.92 1.14 -4.69
N VAL A 18 -22.12 1.69 -4.48
CA VAL A 18 -22.85 1.58 -3.19
C VAL A 18 -23.60 0.25 -3.02
N GLY A 19 -23.41 -0.70 -3.93
CA GLY A 19 -24.06 -2.00 -3.88
C GLY A 19 -25.42 -2.07 -4.57
N GLY A 20 -25.77 -1.05 -5.33
CA GLY A 20 -26.99 -1.04 -6.14
C GLY A 20 -26.93 -2.01 -7.32
N THR A 21 -28.12 -2.32 -7.86
CA THR A 21 -28.24 -3.20 -9.03
C THR A 21 -28.05 -2.41 -10.32
N ALA A 22 -27.22 -2.90 -11.22
CA ALA A 22 -26.98 -2.30 -12.53
C ALA A 22 -28.29 -2.04 -13.27
N ASN A 23 -28.38 -0.89 -13.93
CA ASN A 23 -29.57 -0.44 -14.70
C ASN A 23 -30.88 -0.34 -13.88
N SER A 24 -30.79 -0.17 -12.57
CA SER A 24 -31.94 0.12 -11.71
C SER A 24 -32.11 1.64 -11.52
N ASN A 25 -33.31 2.04 -11.10
CA ASN A 25 -33.58 3.46 -10.83
C ASN A 25 -32.80 3.92 -9.61
N CYS A 26 -32.04 5.02 -9.75
CA CYS A 26 -31.34 5.69 -8.67
C CYS A 26 -31.31 7.20 -8.92
N SER A 27 -31.05 7.95 -7.88
CA SER A 27 -30.95 9.41 -7.91
C SER A 27 -29.63 9.85 -7.29
N ILE A 28 -28.99 10.86 -7.86
CA ILE A 28 -27.80 11.48 -7.27
C ILE A 28 -28.05 12.05 -5.85
N ASN A 29 -29.34 12.22 -5.51
CA ASN A 29 -29.75 12.68 -4.19
C ASN A 29 -30.04 11.53 -3.20
N ASP A 30 -29.86 10.28 -3.57
CA ASP A 30 -30.02 9.14 -2.66
C ASP A 30 -28.91 9.19 -1.61
N ALA A 31 -29.26 8.87 -0.35
CA ALA A 31 -28.37 9.04 0.79
C ALA A 31 -27.10 8.19 0.73
N ASP A 32 -27.20 6.99 0.20
CA ASP A 32 -26.10 6.05 -0.02
C ASP A 32 -25.14 6.55 -1.12
N ILE A 33 -25.67 7.12 -2.20
CA ILE A 33 -24.89 7.74 -3.26
C ILE A 33 -24.14 8.97 -2.74
N ARG A 34 -24.82 9.86 -2.02
CA ARG A 34 -24.16 11.03 -1.41
C ARG A 34 -23.11 10.62 -0.38
N GLY A 35 -23.33 9.53 0.32
CA GLY A 35 -22.40 8.99 1.33
C GLY A 35 -21.01 8.65 0.78
N LEU A 36 -20.88 8.35 -0.53
CA LEU A 36 -19.57 8.08 -1.14
C LEU A 36 -18.58 9.26 -1.08
N ILE A 37 -19.10 10.47 -0.99
CA ILE A 37 -18.30 11.73 -1.00
C ILE A 37 -18.61 12.60 0.22
N ASP A 38 -19.18 12.02 1.28
CA ASP A 38 -19.59 12.73 2.50
C ASP A 38 -20.50 13.96 2.25
N ALA A 39 -21.27 13.95 1.17
CA ALA A 39 -22.13 15.07 0.81
C ALA A 39 -23.42 15.08 1.64
N SER A 40 -23.75 16.23 2.24
CA SER A 40 -24.99 16.44 2.96
C SER A 40 -26.21 16.49 2.02
N ASP A 41 -27.41 16.31 2.58
CA ASP A 41 -28.65 16.48 1.82
C ASP A 41 -28.75 17.87 1.22
N GLY A 42 -29.08 17.94 -0.05
CA GLY A 42 -29.17 19.19 -0.82
C GLY A 42 -27.82 19.84 -1.16
N ALA A 43 -26.69 19.16 -0.93
CA ALA A 43 -25.39 19.65 -1.36
C ALA A 43 -25.32 19.82 -2.88
N ASN A 44 -24.66 20.89 -3.32
CA ASN A 44 -24.43 21.14 -4.73
C ASN A 44 -23.21 20.32 -5.21
N THR A 45 -23.47 19.11 -5.70
CA THR A 45 -22.47 18.15 -6.16
C THR A 45 -22.48 18.04 -7.69
N SER A 46 -21.33 17.70 -8.26
CA SER A 46 -21.16 17.41 -9.68
C SER A 46 -20.62 16.01 -9.89
N PHE A 47 -20.78 15.41 -11.06
CA PHE A 47 -20.19 14.10 -11.36
C PHE A 47 -18.68 14.05 -11.13
N ASN A 48 -18.00 15.18 -11.21
CA ASN A 48 -16.57 15.24 -10.97
C ASN A 48 -16.18 14.90 -9.52
N ASP A 49 -17.10 15.08 -8.58
CA ASP A 49 -16.86 14.82 -7.15
C ASP A 49 -16.84 13.31 -6.85
N TRP A 50 -17.41 12.48 -7.72
CA TRP A 50 -17.40 11.01 -7.57
C TRP A 50 -16.22 10.31 -8.21
N TYR A 51 -15.35 11.00 -8.98
CA TYR A 51 -14.17 10.34 -9.53
C TYR A 51 -13.27 9.77 -8.42
N GLY A 52 -13.04 8.45 -8.47
CA GLY A 52 -12.25 7.74 -7.47
C GLY A 52 -12.96 7.51 -6.13
N ALA A 53 -14.25 7.91 -6.00
CA ALA A 53 -15.04 7.59 -4.82
C ALA A 53 -15.21 6.07 -4.67
N SER A 54 -15.22 5.60 -3.43
CA SER A 54 -15.35 4.17 -3.12
C SER A 54 -16.09 4.00 -1.80
N ASN A 55 -16.94 2.99 -1.72
CA ASN A 55 -17.59 2.60 -0.48
C ASN A 55 -16.70 1.73 0.43
N VAL A 56 -15.44 1.54 0.07
CA VAL A 56 -14.48 0.82 0.91
C VAL A 56 -14.22 1.64 2.16
N THR A 57 -14.51 1.06 3.31
CA THR A 57 -14.21 1.68 4.61
C THR A 57 -12.70 1.99 4.71
N PRO A 58 -12.30 3.24 4.96
CA PRO A 58 -10.89 3.60 5.09
C PRO A 58 -10.21 2.77 6.19
N ARG A 59 -9.14 2.09 5.85
CA ARG A 59 -8.37 1.23 6.74
C ARG A 59 -6.94 1.72 6.86
N GLY A 60 -6.42 1.74 8.08
CA GLY A 60 -4.97 1.84 8.33
C GLY A 60 -4.42 0.43 8.53
N LEU A 61 -3.41 0.05 7.76
CA LEU A 61 -2.78 -1.27 7.83
C LEU A 61 -1.44 -1.19 8.55
N PHE A 62 -1.16 -2.25 9.32
CA PHE A 62 0.13 -2.50 9.96
C PHE A 62 0.64 -3.84 9.42
N LEU A 63 1.78 -3.82 8.73
CA LEU A 63 2.28 -4.96 7.97
C LEU A 63 3.60 -5.45 8.56
N GLY A 64 3.58 -6.61 9.22
CA GLY A 64 4.77 -7.21 9.82
C GLY A 64 5.37 -6.37 10.94
N GLY A 65 6.66 -6.50 11.14
CA GLY A 65 7.41 -5.77 12.15
C GLY A 65 8.19 -6.68 13.08
N ASN A 66 8.83 -6.09 14.10
CA ASN A 66 9.53 -6.86 15.13
C ASN A 66 8.57 -7.12 16.30
N GLY A 67 8.31 -8.38 16.59
CA GLY A 67 7.35 -8.83 17.62
C GLY A 67 7.93 -8.92 19.04
N GLY A 68 9.15 -8.44 19.27
CA GLY A 68 9.90 -8.64 20.51
C GLY A 68 10.62 -10.01 20.50
N SER A 69 11.59 -10.19 21.42
CA SER A 69 12.44 -11.38 21.49
C SER A 69 13.15 -11.69 20.14
N ASP A 70 13.49 -10.63 19.37
CA ASP A 70 14.20 -10.71 18.10
C ASP A 70 13.51 -11.58 17.02
N SER A 71 12.19 -11.72 17.08
CA SER A 71 11.42 -12.42 16.06
C SER A 71 10.66 -11.43 15.15
N ASN A 72 10.82 -11.57 13.85
CA ASN A 72 10.00 -10.86 12.88
C ASN A 72 8.62 -11.51 12.81
N VAL A 73 7.57 -10.70 12.71
CA VAL A 73 6.18 -11.16 12.60
C VAL A 73 5.65 -10.99 11.17
N ASP A 74 4.76 -11.87 10.79
CA ASP A 74 4.07 -11.85 9.50
C ASP A 74 2.66 -11.26 9.56
N VAL A 75 2.19 -10.95 10.76
CA VAL A 75 0.82 -10.45 11.01
C VAL A 75 0.57 -9.16 10.25
N ILE A 76 -0.60 -9.09 9.63
CA ILE A 76 -1.17 -7.86 9.07
C ILE A 76 -2.41 -7.52 9.89
N ASP A 77 -2.36 -6.41 10.59
CA ASP A 77 -3.49 -5.88 11.33
C ASP A 77 -4.04 -4.62 10.66
N TYR A 78 -5.31 -4.32 10.91
CA TYR A 78 -5.92 -3.08 10.47
C TYR A 78 -6.77 -2.41 11.53
N VAL A 79 -6.92 -1.11 11.37
CA VAL A 79 -7.92 -0.30 12.09
C VAL A 79 -8.84 0.39 11.08
N THR A 80 -10.09 0.59 11.46
CA THR A 80 -11.00 1.48 10.74
C THR A 80 -10.69 2.92 11.13
N ILE A 81 -10.21 3.74 10.19
CA ILE A 81 -9.77 5.11 10.49
C ILE A 81 -10.93 6.00 10.97
N ALA A 82 -12.12 5.75 10.47
CA ALA A 82 -13.31 6.56 10.78
C ALA A 82 -13.89 6.30 12.21
N SER A 83 -13.41 5.30 12.93
CA SER A 83 -13.94 4.97 14.28
C SER A 83 -12.83 4.51 15.22
N ALA A 84 -12.92 4.93 16.49
CA ALA A 84 -12.01 4.42 17.52
C ALA A 84 -12.26 2.94 17.78
N GLY A 85 -11.17 2.16 17.91
CA GLY A 85 -11.24 0.73 18.17
C GLY A 85 -9.85 0.09 18.20
N ASN A 86 -9.80 -1.15 18.65
CA ASN A 86 -8.59 -1.96 18.59
C ASN A 86 -8.31 -2.41 17.15
N ALA A 87 -7.06 -2.74 16.87
CA ALA A 87 -6.70 -3.41 15.62
C ALA A 87 -7.38 -4.78 15.53
N THR A 88 -7.70 -5.15 14.31
CA THR A 88 -8.32 -6.43 13.94
C THR A 88 -7.41 -7.14 12.96
N ASP A 89 -7.35 -8.45 13.04
CA ASP A 89 -6.59 -9.27 12.09
C ASP A 89 -7.07 -9.05 10.65
N PHE A 90 -6.12 -8.79 9.77
CA PHE A 90 -6.35 -8.67 8.34
C PHE A 90 -5.90 -9.94 7.60
N GLY A 91 -4.80 -10.54 8.01
CA GLY A 91 -4.16 -11.69 7.40
C GLY A 91 -2.64 -11.72 7.68
N ASN A 92 -1.88 -12.37 6.83
CA ASN A 92 -0.45 -12.54 7.03
C ASN A 92 0.36 -12.21 5.76
N LEU A 93 1.59 -11.74 5.93
CA LEU A 93 2.63 -11.79 4.92
C LEU A 93 3.03 -13.25 4.66
N SER A 94 3.68 -13.53 3.56
CA SER A 94 4.22 -14.88 3.29
C SER A 94 5.28 -15.30 4.30
N ASN A 95 5.98 -14.32 4.86
CA ASN A 95 7.02 -14.53 5.89
C ASN A 95 7.08 -13.34 6.84
N GLY A 96 7.50 -13.60 8.10
CA GLY A 96 7.78 -12.54 9.05
C GLY A 96 8.87 -11.61 8.55
N ARG A 97 8.57 -10.32 8.50
CA ARG A 97 9.49 -9.27 8.05
C ARG A 97 9.45 -8.03 8.91
N ALA A 98 10.62 -7.49 9.17
CA ALA A 98 10.80 -6.18 9.81
C ALA A 98 11.63 -5.26 8.91
N ARG A 99 11.78 -4.00 9.30
CA ARG A 99 12.64 -3.04 8.61
C ARG A 99 12.32 -2.86 7.11
N THR A 100 11.04 -3.08 6.75
CA THR A 100 10.50 -2.80 5.42
C THR A 100 10.58 -1.29 5.11
N GLN A 101 10.01 -0.84 4.01
CA GLN A 101 9.98 0.59 3.70
C GLN A 101 9.25 1.39 4.79
N LYS A 102 9.75 2.59 5.07
CA LYS A 102 9.08 3.61 5.88
C LYS A 102 8.38 4.61 4.99
N GLY A 103 7.09 4.70 5.12
CA GLY A 103 6.21 5.43 4.22
C GLY A 103 5.34 4.47 3.43
N GLU A 104 4.23 4.96 2.97
CA GLU A 104 3.23 4.14 2.27
C GLU A 104 3.56 3.95 0.79
N ILE A 105 3.30 2.75 0.29
CA ILE A 105 3.27 2.45 -1.15
C ILE A 105 1.87 1.91 -1.47
N CYS A 106 0.89 2.80 -1.48
CA CYS A 106 -0.51 2.43 -1.60
C CYS A 106 -1.23 3.25 -2.67
N SER A 107 -2.26 2.65 -3.25
CA SER A 107 -3.30 3.34 -4.01
C SER A 107 -4.60 3.36 -3.19
N ALA A 108 -5.70 3.80 -3.78
CA ALA A 108 -7.01 3.72 -3.13
C ALA A 108 -7.48 2.27 -2.88
N THR A 109 -6.93 1.28 -3.58
CA THR A 109 -7.41 -0.11 -3.52
C THR A 109 -6.39 -1.10 -2.99
N ARG A 110 -5.09 -0.80 -3.09
CA ARG A 110 -4.01 -1.74 -2.87
C ARG A 110 -2.87 -1.11 -2.07
N CYS A 111 -2.31 -1.86 -1.13
CA CYS A 111 -1.10 -1.49 -0.40
C CYS A 111 0.00 -2.52 -0.64
N LEU A 112 1.22 -2.05 -0.91
CA LEU A 112 2.41 -2.86 -1.11
C LEU A 112 3.31 -2.79 0.12
N VAL A 113 3.97 -3.91 0.41
CA VAL A 113 5.09 -3.99 1.34
C VAL A 113 6.31 -4.53 0.62
N ALA A 114 7.42 -3.80 0.70
CA ALA A 114 8.61 -4.06 -0.08
C ALA A 114 9.84 -4.32 0.79
N GLY A 115 10.61 -5.34 0.42
CA GLY A 115 11.88 -5.70 1.04
C GLY A 115 11.80 -5.92 2.54
N GLY A 116 12.82 -5.51 3.26
CA GLY A 116 12.95 -5.66 4.69
C GLY A 116 13.90 -6.76 5.07
N ASN A 117 13.94 -7.06 6.37
CA ASN A 117 14.72 -8.13 6.94
C ASN A 117 13.78 -9.29 7.28
N GLY A 118 14.00 -10.45 6.69
CA GLY A 118 13.12 -11.61 6.81
C GLY A 118 13.76 -12.87 6.27
N PHE A 119 12.95 -13.87 5.96
CA PHE A 119 13.41 -15.14 5.40
C PHE A 119 13.06 -15.28 3.92
N GLU A 120 14.02 -15.70 3.12
CA GLU A 120 13.72 -16.31 1.82
C GLU A 120 13.34 -17.78 2.03
N GLY A 121 12.13 -18.18 1.59
CA GLY A 121 11.72 -19.58 1.52
C GLY A 121 10.94 -20.17 2.69
N GLY A 122 10.31 -19.35 3.53
CA GLY A 122 9.10 -19.79 4.24
C GLY A 122 9.26 -20.74 5.41
N ALA A 123 10.26 -20.64 6.25
CA ALA A 123 10.19 -21.25 7.60
C ALA A 123 11.27 -20.74 8.56
N SER A 124 10.79 -20.29 9.66
CA SER A 124 11.33 -20.14 11.01
C SER A 124 11.84 -18.76 11.41
N ASN A 125 11.25 -18.29 12.49
CA ASN A 125 11.57 -17.10 13.28
C ASN A 125 12.92 -17.23 14.04
N ASN A 126 14.01 -17.53 13.34
CA ASN A 126 15.30 -17.65 13.99
C ASN A 126 16.14 -16.41 13.68
N ALA A 127 16.33 -15.56 14.68
CA ALA A 127 17.03 -14.28 14.61
C ALA A 127 18.44 -14.33 13.99
N ASN A 128 19.04 -15.49 13.84
CA ASN A 128 20.38 -15.67 13.29
C ASN A 128 20.43 -15.95 11.77
N SER A 129 19.28 -15.96 11.11
CA SER A 129 19.18 -16.21 9.66
C SER A 129 18.37 -15.15 8.92
N ASP A 130 18.01 -14.07 9.61
CA ASP A 130 17.33 -12.91 9.02
C ASP A 130 18.27 -12.20 8.04
N LYS A 131 17.83 -12.10 6.80
CA LYS A 131 18.56 -11.43 5.72
C LYS A 131 17.67 -10.40 5.06
N GLU A 132 18.30 -9.45 4.43
CA GLU A 132 17.59 -8.53 3.54
C GLU A 132 16.97 -9.32 2.40
N VAL A 133 15.71 -9.03 2.10
CA VAL A 133 14.96 -9.64 0.99
C VAL A 133 14.61 -8.60 -0.05
N ASP A 134 14.35 -9.06 -1.27
CA ASP A 134 13.87 -8.22 -2.37
C ASP A 134 12.36 -8.37 -2.63
N VAL A 135 11.70 -9.29 -1.94
CA VAL A 135 10.28 -9.62 -2.12
C VAL A 135 9.38 -8.41 -1.90
N VAL A 136 8.45 -8.20 -2.82
CA VAL A 136 7.36 -7.23 -2.70
C VAL A 136 6.05 -8.00 -2.69
N GLU A 137 5.20 -7.72 -1.72
CA GLU A 137 3.86 -8.29 -1.59
C GLU A 137 2.82 -7.19 -1.53
N TYR A 138 1.57 -7.54 -1.79
CA TYR A 138 0.46 -6.60 -1.69
C TYR A 138 -0.77 -7.20 -1.04
N VAL A 139 -1.63 -6.33 -0.54
CA VAL A 139 -2.99 -6.63 -0.10
C VAL A 139 -3.97 -5.69 -0.77
N GLU A 140 -5.21 -6.16 -0.95
CA GLU A 140 -6.33 -5.32 -1.41
C GLU A 140 -7.09 -4.79 -0.20
N PHE A 141 -7.39 -3.48 -0.16
CA PHE A 141 -8.12 -2.88 0.97
C PHE A 141 -9.57 -3.38 1.10
N SER A 142 -10.17 -3.85 0.04
CA SER A 142 -11.60 -4.25 0.02
C SER A 142 -11.91 -5.54 0.76
N SER A 143 -10.92 -6.42 0.95
CA SER A 143 -11.11 -7.72 1.60
C SER A 143 -9.94 -8.08 2.50
N THR A 144 -10.23 -8.67 3.66
CA THR A 144 -9.19 -9.29 4.49
C THR A 144 -8.64 -10.55 3.83
N GLY A 145 -7.39 -10.83 4.07
CA GLY A 145 -6.70 -12.02 3.52
C GLY A 145 -5.17 -11.84 3.56
N ASN A 146 -4.47 -12.92 3.26
CA ASN A 146 -3.02 -12.89 3.23
C ASN A 146 -2.50 -12.06 2.06
N ALA A 147 -1.31 -11.51 2.24
CA ALA A 147 -0.60 -10.83 1.18
C ALA A 147 -0.28 -11.79 0.03
N VAL A 148 -0.25 -11.24 -1.16
CA VAL A 148 0.02 -11.96 -2.40
C VAL A 148 1.31 -11.41 -3.02
N ASP A 149 2.09 -12.27 -3.65
CA ASP A 149 3.29 -11.87 -4.35
C ASP A 149 2.99 -10.79 -5.41
N PHE A 150 3.76 -9.72 -5.35
CA PHE A 150 3.70 -8.62 -6.32
C PHE A 150 4.85 -8.70 -7.32
N GLY A 151 6.03 -9.11 -6.86
CA GLY A 151 7.30 -9.15 -7.59
C GLY A 151 8.48 -8.80 -6.68
N ASN A 152 9.56 -8.29 -7.25
CA ASN A 152 10.81 -8.05 -6.53
C ASN A 152 11.31 -6.61 -6.68
N LEU A 153 12.05 -6.12 -5.69
CA LEU A 153 12.91 -4.95 -5.78
C LEU A 153 14.07 -5.20 -6.76
N SER A 154 14.78 -4.16 -7.12
CA SER A 154 16.01 -4.27 -7.92
C SER A 154 17.18 -4.92 -7.18
N ALA A 155 17.12 -4.98 -5.84
CA ALA A 155 18.11 -5.61 -4.97
C ALA A 155 17.51 -5.94 -3.61
N HIS A 156 18.16 -6.85 -2.88
CA HIS A 156 17.86 -7.13 -1.47
C HIS A 156 18.15 -5.90 -0.61
N LYS A 157 17.16 -5.35 0.07
CA LYS A 157 17.30 -4.11 0.87
C LYS A 157 16.33 -4.05 2.03
N GLU A 158 16.80 -3.43 3.11
CA GLU A 158 16.01 -3.03 4.27
C GLU A 158 16.11 -1.52 4.53
N TYR A 159 15.31 -0.97 5.42
CA TYR A 159 15.35 0.44 5.84
C TYR A 159 15.16 1.46 4.72
N MET A 160 14.42 1.13 3.69
CA MET A 160 14.07 2.06 2.62
C MET A 160 13.06 3.11 3.09
N ALA A 161 13.03 4.26 2.43
CA ALA A 161 11.87 5.15 2.46
C ALA A 161 10.84 4.71 1.40
N GLY A 162 9.56 5.01 1.60
CA GLY A 162 8.49 4.75 0.65
C GLY A 162 7.65 5.99 0.38
N GLY A 163 7.01 6.04 -0.77
CA GLY A 163 6.05 7.07 -1.12
C GLY A 163 5.28 6.70 -2.38
N SER A 164 4.02 7.12 -2.47
CA SER A 164 3.18 6.76 -3.62
C SER A 164 2.19 7.86 -3.98
N ASN A 165 1.74 7.83 -5.22
CA ASN A 165 0.50 8.45 -5.65
C ASN A 165 -0.52 7.37 -6.03
N ALA A 166 -1.67 7.74 -6.59
CA ALA A 166 -2.73 6.80 -6.91
C ALA A 166 -2.31 5.64 -7.86
N THR A 167 -1.22 5.80 -8.62
CA THR A 167 -0.82 4.84 -9.67
C THR A 167 0.57 4.29 -9.50
N ARG A 168 1.48 5.05 -8.91
CA ARG A 168 2.91 4.72 -8.84
C ARG A 168 3.41 4.72 -7.39
N GLY A 169 4.06 3.63 -7.00
CA GLY A 169 4.80 3.50 -5.75
C GLY A 169 6.29 3.63 -5.98
N LEU A 170 7.00 4.22 -5.03
CA LEU A 170 8.45 4.41 -5.04
C LEU A 170 9.05 3.89 -3.75
N THR A 171 10.23 3.26 -3.84
CA THR A 171 11.12 3.05 -2.71
C THR A 171 12.43 3.80 -2.94
N PHE A 172 13.00 4.36 -1.87
CA PHE A 172 14.19 5.19 -1.94
C PHE A 172 15.29 4.60 -1.05
N GLY A 173 16.49 4.45 -1.61
CA GLY A 173 17.67 4.02 -0.89
C GLY A 173 17.54 2.64 -0.25
N GLY A 174 17.93 2.53 1.00
CA GLY A 174 17.95 1.30 1.78
C GLY A 174 19.36 0.85 2.09
N TYR A 175 19.47 -0.31 2.72
CA TYR A 175 20.73 -0.93 3.14
C TYR A 175 20.74 -2.41 2.79
N ALA A 176 21.86 -2.91 2.35
CA ALA A 176 22.14 -4.34 2.27
C ALA A 176 23.30 -4.71 3.16
N GLY A 177 23.14 -5.79 3.92
CA GLY A 177 24.13 -6.27 4.88
C GLY A 177 25.34 -6.95 4.24
N SER A 178 26.17 -7.55 5.09
CA SER A 178 27.47 -8.12 4.72
C SER A 178 27.40 -9.29 3.74
N GLU A 179 26.25 -9.92 3.59
CA GLU A 179 26.06 -10.99 2.61
C GLU A 179 25.80 -10.47 1.18
N HIS A 180 25.56 -9.17 1.05
CA HIS A 180 25.38 -8.48 -0.22
C HIS A 180 26.51 -7.46 -0.43
N ILE A 181 26.21 -6.16 -0.40
CA ILE A 181 27.22 -5.13 -0.64
C ILE A 181 27.76 -4.47 0.65
N ASN A 182 27.10 -4.72 1.78
CA ASN A 182 27.38 -4.10 3.09
C ASN A 182 27.43 -2.56 3.02
N ASP A 183 26.49 -1.96 2.30
CA ASP A 183 26.46 -0.52 2.06
C ASP A 183 25.02 -0.02 1.87
N ASN A 184 24.88 1.30 1.82
CA ASN A 184 23.62 1.96 1.53
C ASN A 184 23.41 2.09 0.02
N TYR A 185 22.16 2.03 -0.40
CA TYR A 185 21.75 2.30 -1.77
C TYR A 185 21.35 3.76 -1.96
N ASN A 186 21.52 4.27 -3.19
CA ASN A 186 20.93 5.52 -3.67
C ASN A 186 19.79 5.24 -4.68
N VAL A 187 19.59 4.01 -5.09
CA VAL A 187 18.60 3.61 -6.10
C VAL A 187 17.18 3.95 -5.67
N ILE A 188 16.41 4.48 -6.60
CA ILE A 188 14.96 4.66 -6.48
C ILE A 188 14.30 3.60 -7.36
N ASP A 189 13.59 2.66 -6.74
CA ASP A 189 12.75 1.72 -7.47
C ASP A 189 11.33 2.25 -7.61
N TYR A 190 10.64 1.92 -8.71
CA TYR A 190 9.22 2.20 -8.84
C TYR A 190 8.39 1.00 -9.25
N PHE A 191 7.11 1.06 -8.89
CA PHE A 191 6.09 0.07 -9.20
C PHE A 191 4.86 0.75 -9.80
N THR A 192 4.22 0.10 -10.78
CA THR A 192 2.84 0.43 -11.16
C THR A 192 1.90 -0.34 -10.24
N ILE A 193 1.30 0.31 -9.25
CA ILE A 193 0.59 -0.37 -8.14
C ILE A 193 -0.55 -1.29 -8.64
N ALA A 194 -1.20 -0.94 -9.73
CA ALA A 194 -2.33 -1.71 -10.27
C ALA A 194 -1.94 -3.04 -10.93
N SER A 195 -0.66 -3.25 -11.27
CA SER A 195 -0.21 -4.47 -11.96
C SER A 195 1.01 -5.07 -11.30
N THR A 196 0.96 -6.37 -11.01
CA THR A 196 2.10 -7.12 -10.46
C THR A 196 3.28 -7.12 -11.43
N GLY A 197 4.48 -7.12 -10.88
CA GLY A 197 5.75 -7.14 -11.63
C GLY A 197 6.90 -6.62 -10.79
N ASN A 198 8.10 -6.88 -11.25
CA ASN A 198 9.30 -6.41 -10.57
C ASN A 198 9.43 -4.89 -10.64
N ALA A 199 10.14 -4.33 -9.66
CA ALA A 199 10.53 -2.94 -9.66
C ALA A 199 11.28 -2.56 -10.94
N THR A 200 11.07 -1.33 -11.36
CA THR A 200 11.84 -0.72 -12.44
C THR A 200 12.68 0.41 -11.85
N ASP A 201 13.91 0.55 -12.33
CA ASP A 201 14.76 1.67 -11.95
C ASP A 201 14.11 3.00 -12.35
N PHE A 202 13.96 3.90 -11.37
CA PHE A 202 13.46 5.26 -11.55
C PHE A 202 14.60 6.28 -11.64
N GLY A 203 15.75 5.96 -11.08
CA GLY A 203 16.92 6.82 -10.94
C GLY A 203 17.49 6.78 -9.53
N ASP A 204 18.25 7.79 -9.15
CA ASP A 204 19.01 7.83 -7.90
C ASP A 204 18.65 9.01 -7.01
N THR A 205 18.78 8.83 -5.69
CA THR A 205 18.86 9.91 -4.72
C THR A 205 20.24 10.56 -4.79
N LEU A 206 20.35 11.82 -4.36
CA LEU A 206 21.62 12.58 -4.38
C LEU A 206 22.72 11.94 -3.53
N ALA A 207 22.36 11.15 -2.54
CA ALA A 207 23.27 10.41 -1.67
C ALA A 207 22.64 9.06 -1.32
N ALA A 208 23.47 8.05 -1.06
CA ALA A 208 23.02 6.79 -0.53
C ALA A 208 22.47 6.98 0.90
N VAL A 209 21.25 6.53 1.14
CA VAL A 209 20.51 6.78 2.39
C VAL A 209 19.82 5.52 2.89
N ARG A 210 19.69 5.42 4.21
CA ARG A 210 18.87 4.39 4.88
C ARG A 210 18.15 4.98 6.09
N GLN A 211 17.15 4.27 6.61
CA GLN A 211 16.35 4.68 7.77
C GLN A 211 15.62 6.02 7.60
N SER A 212 15.52 6.48 6.36
CA SER A 212 14.78 7.67 5.97
C SER A 212 13.27 7.41 6.02
N CYS A 213 12.48 8.47 6.05
CA CYS A 213 11.05 8.42 5.80
C CYS A 213 10.75 9.03 4.43
N GLY A 214 9.65 8.59 3.82
CA GLY A 214 9.18 9.12 2.56
C GLY A 214 7.73 9.54 2.63
N THR A 215 7.36 10.45 1.76
CA THR A 215 5.98 10.84 1.49
C THR A 215 5.86 11.28 0.05
N ALA A 216 4.65 11.22 -0.49
CA ALA A 216 4.41 11.67 -1.86
C ALA A 216 3.09 12.43 -1.98
N GLY A 217 3.06 13.37 -2.91
CA GLY A 217 1.85 13.96 -3.45
C GLY A 217 1.59 13.42 -4.85
N THR A 218 0.66 14.02 -5.56
CA THR A 218 0.27 13.57 -6.90
C THR A 218 1.40 13.61 -7.93
N THR A 219 2.37 14.52 -7.77
CA THR A 219 3.42 14.78 -8.77
C THR A 219 4.85 14.69 -8.24
N ARG A 220 5.05 14.72 -6.93
CA ARG A 220 6.38 14.70 -6.29
C ARG A 220 6.39 13.79 -5.09
N ALA A 221 7.51 13.10 -4.89
CA ALA A 221 7.84 12.40 -3.66
C ALA A 221 9.03 13.07 -2.98
N LEU A 222 9.03 13.01 -1.66
CA LEU A 222 10.09 13.55 -0.80
C LEU A 222 10.65 12.42 0.05
N VAL A 223 11.95 12.41 0.24
CA VAL A 223 12.67 11.56 1.19
C VAL A 223 13.44 12.44 2.17
N PHE A 224 13.41 12.11 3.47
CA PHE A 224 14.02 12.89 4.56
C PHE A 224 14.39 12.03 5.75
#